data_3e8b50d45f64c75c75fecf2b17cfc239
#
_entry.id   3e8b50d45f64c75c75fecf2b17cfc239
#
_cell.length_a   1.000
_cell.length_b   1.000
_cell.length_c   1.000
_cell.angle_alpha   90.00
_cell.angle_beta   90.00
_cell.angle_gamma   90.00
#
_symmetry.space_group_name_H-M   'P 1'
#
loop_
_entity.id
_entity.type
_entity.pdbx_description
1 polymer ?
#
loop_
_entity_poly.entity_id
_entity_poly.type
_entity_poly.pdbx_seq_one_letter_code
_entity_poly.pdbx_strand_id
1 'polypeptide(L)'
;MVEHMDLNIGIALDSRNAVAELLNVFLADEYLLYTKTRKYHWNVVGPHFNDLHKFFEAQYEKLDQSIDDIAERARALGGNAVGTLAEFLKLTRLSEHPGQVMKPGR
;
A
#
# COMPACT_ATOMS: atom_id res chain seq x y z
N MET A 1 -15.20 -1.00 11.42
CA MET A 1 -14.96 -0.31 12.69
C MET A 1 -13.60 -0.68 13.25
N VAL A 2 -12.87 0.29 13.72
CA VAL A 2 -11.54 0.05 14.29
C VAL A 2 -11.66 -0.14 15.80
N GLU A 3 -11.09 -1.22 16.30
CA GLU A 3 -10.98 -1.44 17.73
C GLU A 3 -9.68 -0.80 18.22
N HIS A 4 -9.77 -0.13 19.36
CA HIS A 4 -8.62 0.55 19.94
C HIS A 4 -8.18 -0.14 21.21
N MET A 5 -6.88 -0.31 21.35
CA MET A 5 -6.28 -0.83 22.56
C MET A 5 -5.98 0.32 23.52
N ASP A 6 -6.07 0.03 24.81
CA ASP A 6 -5.63 0.99 25.83
C ASP A 6 -4.10 1.03 25.84
N LEU A 7 -3.55 2.13 25.39
CA LEU A 7 -2.11 2.34 25.35
C LEU A 7 -1.76 3.62 26.10
N ASN A 8 -0.71 3.53 26.89
CA ASN A 8 -0.17 4.70 27.60
C ASN A 8 1.19 5.07 26.97
N ILE A 9 1.12 5.78 25.84
CA ILE A 9 2.31 6.15 25.06
C ILE A 9 2.50 7.66 24.97
N GLY A 10 1.79 8.43 25.83
CA GLY A 10 1.96 9.88 25.89
C GLY A 10 1.25 10.67 24.80
N ILE A 11 0.45 10.01 23.94
CA ILE A 11 -0.32 10.65 22.87
C ILE A 11 -1.81 10.54 23.21
N ALA A 12 -2.55 11.64 23.12
CA ALA A 12 -3.98 11.65 23.39
C ALA A 12 -4.72 10.67 22.46
N LEU A 13 -5.77 10.03 22.97
CA LEU A 13 -6.53 9.02 22.25
C LEU A 13 -7.05 9.53 20.90
N ASP A 14 -7.63 10.74 20.88
CA ASP A 14 -8.16 11.31 19.63
C ASP A 14 -7.08 11.51 18.59
N SER A 15 -5.89 11.97 19.01
CA SER A 15 -4.76 12.14 18.11
C SER A 15 -4.26 10.80 17.59
N ARG A 16 -4.19 9.78 18.44
CA ARG A 16 -3.80 8.43 18.04
C ARG A 16 -4.77 7.88 16.99
N ASN A 17 -6.07 8.05 17.21
CA ASN A 17 -7.09 7.58 16.29
C ASN A 17 -6.98 8.27 14.93
N ALA A 18 -6.79 9.59 14.92
CA ALA A 18 -6.65 10.35 13.69
C ALA A 18 -5.42 9.90 12.89
N VAL A 19 -4.29 9.68 13.58
CA VAL A 19 -3.06 9.22 12.91
C VAL A 19 -3.23 7.79 12.41
N ALA A 20 -3.87 6.91 13.18
CA ALA A 20 -4.11 5.54 12.75
C ALA A 20 -5.00 5.48 11.52
N GLU A 21 -6.04 6.31 11.45
CA GLU A 21 -6.90 6.41 10.27
C GLU A 21 -6.12 6.89 9.05
N LEU A 22 -5.26 7.89 9.21
CA LEU A 22 -4.43 8.39 8.13
C LEU A 22 -3.44 7.33 7.66
N LEU A 23 -2.85 6.56 8.57
CA LEU A 23 -1.96 5.46 8.23
C LEU A 23 -2.70 4.38 7.43
N ASN A 24 -3.96 4.12 7.72
CA ASN A 24 -4.75 3.17 6.95
C ASN A 24 -5.03 3.66 5.53
N VAL A 25 -5.17 4.97 5.33
CA VAL A 25 -5.27 5.53 3.97
C VAL A 25 -3.95 5.33 3.21
N PHE A 26 -2.82 5.60 3.85
CA PHE A 26 -1.52 5.36 3.25
C PHE A 26 -1.30 3.88 2.95
N LEU A 27 -1.73 3.01 3.85
CA LEU A 27 -1.64 1.57 3.65
C LEU A 27 -2.41 1.15 2.39
N ALA A 28 -3.63 1.66 2.24
CA ALA A 28 -4.44 1.40 1.06
C ALA A 28 -3.75 1.90 -0.23
N ASP A 29 -3.24 3.12 -0.21
CA ASP A 29 -2.53 3.69 -1.35
C ASP A 29 -1.29 2.86 -1.72
N GLU A 30 -0.49 2.49 -0.73
CA GLU A 30 0.71 1.68 -0.95
C GLU A 30 0.36 0.31 -1.50
N TYR A 31 -0.74 -0.28 -1.02
CA TYR A 31 -1.15 -1.59 -1.50
C TYR A 31 -1.61 -1.54 -2.95
N LEU A 32 -2.33 -0.49 -3.34
CA LEU A 32 -2.70 -0.32 -4.74
C LEU A 32 -1.46 -0.10 -5.62
N LEU A 33 -0.53 0.72 -5.15
CA LEU A 33 0.72 0.95 -5.90
C LEU A 33 1.52 -0.34 -6.05
N TYR A 34 1.60 -1.13 -4.99
CA TYR A 34 2.24 -2.45 -4.99
C TYR A 34 1.59 -3.35 -6.05
N THR A 35 0.27 -3.41 -6.08
CA THR A 35 -0.47 -4.23 -7.03
C THR A 35 -0.23 -3.77 -8.48
N LYS A 36 -0.26 -2.46 -8.72
CA LYS A 36 0.01 -1.89 -10.05
C LYS A 36 1.44 -2.19 -10.49
N THR A 37 2.39 -2.08 -9.58
CA THR A 37 3.80 -2.35 -9.88
C THR A 37 4.02 -3.81 -10.25
N ARG A 38 3.35 -4.74 -9.54
CA ARG A 38 3.41 -6.16 -9.89
C ARG A 38 2.81 -6.41 -11.27
N LYS A 39 1.71 -5.76 -11.60
CA LYS A 39 1.12 -5.89 -12.93
C LYS A 39 2.09 -5.44 -14.01
N TYR A 40 2.77 -4.32 -13.81
CA TYR A 40 3.78 -3.85 -14.75
C TYR A 40 4.96 -4.81 -14.84
N HIS A 41 5.40 -5.36 -13.72
CA HIS A 41 6.47 -6.35 -13.68
C HIS A 41 6.10 -7.57 -14.52
N TRP A 42 4.87 -8.06 -14.41
CA TRP A 42 4.41 -9.23 -15.15
C TRP A 42 4.23 -8.97 -16.64
N ASN A 43 3.78 -7.79 -17.01
CA ASN A 43 3.28 -7.52 -18.37
C ASN A 43 4.20 -6.63 -19.20
N VAL A 44 5.38 -6.29 -18.70
CA VAL A 44 6.31 -5.49 -19.47
C VAL A 44 6.78 -6.28 -20.71
N VAL A 45 6.89 -5.58 -21.83
CA VAL A 45 7.30 -6.16 -23.13
C VAL A 45 8.26 -5.21 -23.82
N GLY A 46 8.96 -5.71 -24.84
CA GLY A 46 9.82 -4.89 -25.68
C GLY A 46 11.29 -5.14 -25.43
N PRO A 47 12.16 -4.32 -26.05
CA PRO A 47 13.60 -4.58 -26.05
C PRO A 47 14.28 -4.44 -24.67
N HIS A 48 13.61 -3.74 -23.75
CA HIS A 48 14.15 -3.55 -22.40
C HIS A 48 13.41 -4.40 -21.36
N PHE A 49 12.81 -5.51 -21.80
CA PHE A 49 12.00 -6.37 -20.91
C PHE A 49 12.74 -6.72 -19.63
N ASN A 50 13.96 -7.26 -19.76
CA ASN A 50 14.67 -7.79 -18.60
C ASN A 50 15.00 -6.70 -17.57
N ASP A 51 15.44 -5.54 -18.04
CA ASP A 51 15.78 -4.43 -17.17
C ASP A 51 14.55 -3.88 -16.45
N LEU A 52 13.44 -3.70 -17.19
CA LEU A 52 12.19 -3.19 -16.63
C LEU A 52 11.55 -4.20 -15.69
N HIS A 53 11.58 -5.48 -16.03
CA HIS A 53 11.07 -6.56 -15.19
C HIS A 53 11.75 -6.55 -13.83
N LYS A 54 13.08 -6.48 -13.83
CA LYS A 54 13.88 -6.42 -12.60
C LYS A 54 13.69 -5.11 -11.84
N PHE A 55 13.54 -3.99 -12.56
CA PHE A 55 13.30 -2.69 -11.94
C PHE A 55 11.98 -2.72 -11.16
N PHE A 56 10.91 -3.21 -11.77
CA PHE A 56 9.61 -3.29 -11.10
C PHE A 56 9.63 -4.29 -9.95
N GLU A 57 10.38 -5.37 -10.07
CA GLU A 57 10.55 -6.31 -8.96
C GLU A 57 11.17 -5.63 -7.75
N ALA A 58 12.24 -4.88 -7.93
CA ALA A 58 12.88 -4.14 -6.85
C ALA A 58 11.90 -3.13 -6.23
N GLN A 59 11.06 -2.50 -7.06
CA GLN A 59 10.07 -1.55 -6.58
C GLN A 59 9.01 -2.21 -5.71
N TYR A 60 8.42 -3.33 -6.15
CA TYR A 60 7.37 -3.93 -5.35
C TYR A 60 7.91 -4.60 -4.09
N GLU A 61 9.16 -5.04 -4.08
CA GLU A 61 9.77 -5.57 -2.87
C GLU A 61 9.91 -4.47 -1.80
N LYS A 62 10.28 -3.26 -2.20
CA LYS A 62 10.33 -2.11 -1.29
C LYS A 62 8.95 -1.71 -0.79
N LEU A 63 7.96 -1.75 -1.67
CA LEU A 63 6.58 -1.44 -1.30
C LEU A 63 6.04 -2.47 -0.32
N ASP A 64 6.38 -3.75 -0.50
CA ASP A 64 5.97 -4.81 0.41
C ASP A 64 6.46 -4.52 1.83
N GLN A 65 7.71 -4.12 1.99
CA GLN A 65 8.26 -3.76 3.28
C GLN A 65 7.58 -2.51 3.86
N SER A 66 7.36 -1.50 3.04
CA SER A 66 6.69 -0.26 3.45
C SER A 66 5.26 -0.52 3.93
N ILE A 67 4.53 -1.40 3.23
CA ILE A 67 3.17 -1.80 3.59
C ILE A 67 3.17 -2.41 5.01
N ASP A 68 4.09 -3.32 5.28
CA ASP A 68 4.22 -3.93 6.59
C ASP A 68 4.51 -2.89 7.67
N ASP A 69 5.46 -2.01 7.41
CA ASP A 69 5.86 -0.97 8.38
C ASP A 69 4.69 -0.05 8.71
N ILE A 70 3.91 0.35 7.71
CA ILE A 70 2.76 1.24 7.92
C ILE A 70 1.67 0.53 8.73
N ALA A 71 1.37 -0.73 8.38
CA ALA A 71 0.36 -1.51 9.09
C ALA A 71 0.74 -1.71 10.56
N GLU A 72 2.00 -2.03 10.82
CA GLU A 72 2.49 -2.24 12.18
C GLU A 72 2.49 -0.95 12.99
N ARG A 73 2.76 0.19 12.34
CA ARG A 73 2.70 1.48 13.00
C ARG A 73 1.27 1.84 13.41
N ALA A 74 0.29 1.55 12.54
CA ALA A 74 -1.12 1.74 12.90
C ALA A 74 -1.49 0.90 14.13
N ARG A 75 -1.02 -0.33 14.19
CA ARG A 75 -1.22 -1.20 15.35
C ARG A 75 -0.54 -0.66 16.60
N ALA A 76 0.67 -0.14 16.47
CA ALA A 76 1.41 0.42 17.59
C ALA A 76 0.71 1.63 18.20
N LEU A 77 -0.11 2.33 17.42
CA LEU A 77 -0.92 3.46 17.91
C LEU A 77 -2.25 3.02 18.50
N GLY A 78 -2.53 1.72 18.55
CA GLY A 78 -3.75 1.18 19.14
C GLY A 78 -4.89 0.99 18.17
N GLY A 79 -4.68 1.28 16.88
CA GLY A 79 -5.68 1.05 15.85
C GLY A 79 -5.53 -0.32 15.19
N ASN A 80 -6.50 -0.69 14.37
CA ASN A 80 -6.39 -1.86 13.51
C ASN A 80 -5.79 -1.43 12.17
N ALA A 81 -5.06 -2.35 11.54
CA ALA A 81 -4.63 -2.18 10.17
C ALA A 81 -5.67 -2.83 9.26
N VAL A 82 -6.16 -2.09 8.26
CA VAL A 82 -7.07 -2.68 7.27
C VAL A 82 -6.33 -3.74 6.46
N GLY A 83 -7.02 -4.76 6.00
CA GLY A 83 -6.36 -5.90 5.39
C GLY A 83 -7.18 -6.64 4.35
N THR A 84 -8.26 -6.06 3.85
CA THR A 84 -9.01 -6.67 2.75
C THR A 84 -8.93 -5.79 1.51
N LEU A 85 -9.04 -6.40 0.35
CA LEU A 85 -9.01 -5.66 -0.91
C LEU A 85 -10.15 -4.64 -0.98
N ALA A 86 -11.33 -4.98 -0.45
CA ALA A 86 -12.46 -4.07 -0.42
C ALA A 86 -12.15 -2.83 0.44
N GLU A 87 -11.51 -3.03 1.59
CA GLU A 87 -11.11 -1.92 2.44
C GLU A 87 -10.08 -1.02 1.76
N PHE A 88 -9.10 -1.62 1.08
CA PHE A 88 -8.10 -0.84 0.35
C PHE A 88 -8.73 0.01 -0.74
N LEU A 89 -9.65 -0.57 -1.51
CA LEU A 89 -10.35 0.15 -2.58
C LEU A 89 -11.20 1.30 -2.04
N LYS A 90 -11.80 1.10 -0.88
CA LYS A 90 -12.63 2.13 -0.25
C LYS A 90 -11.81 3.31 0.27
N LEU A 91 -10.64 3.04 0.83
CA LEU A 91 -9.82 4.06 1.50
C LEU A 91 -8.82 4.74 0.57
N THR A 92 -8.42 4.08 -0.51
CA THR A 92 -7.36 4.59 -1.37
C THR A 92 -7.75 5.89 -2.08
N ARG A 93 -6.75 6.73 -2.30
CA ARG A 93 -6.86 7.93 -3.13
C ARG A 93 -6.42 7.65 -4.57
N LEU A 94 -5.88 6.46 -4.85
CA LEU A 94 -5.39 6.08 -6.16
C LEU A 94 -6.50 5.43 -6.98
N SER A 95 -6.32 5.43 -8.30
CA SER A 95 -7.25 4.80 -9.23
C SER A 95 -6.64 3.55 -9.81
N GLU A 96 -7.48 2.54 -10.02
CA GLU A 96 -7.10 1.36 -10.79
C GLU A 96 -7.35 1.63 -12.27
N HIS A 97 -6.62 0.87 -13.12
CA HIS A 97 -6.79 0.96 -14.58
C HIS A 97 -6.89 -0.47 -15.13
N PRO A 98 -8.03 -1.17 -14.92
CA PRO A 98 -8.19 -2.54 -15.40
C PRO A 98 -8.02 -2.64 -16.91
N GLY A 99 -7.33 -3.67 -17.35
CA GLY A 99 -7.15 -3.93 -18.77
C GLY A 99 -6.05 -3.15 -19.46
N GLN A 100 -5.44 -2.17 -18.79
CA GLN A 100 -4.33 -1.43 -19.38
C GLN A 100 -3.01 -2.16 -19.16
N VAL A 101 -2.17 -2.17 -20.17
CA VAL A 101 -0.85 -2.78 -20.12
C VAL A 101 0.17 -1.83 -20.72
N MET A 102 1.46 -2.04 -20.40
CA MET A 102 2.54 -1.27 -21.00
C MET A 102 2.67 -1.62 -22.47
N LYS A 103 2.88 -0.59 -23.30
CA LYS A 103 3.07 -0.77 -24.73
C LYS A 103 4.57 -0.81 -25.04
N PRO A 104 4.98 -1.67 -26.00
CA PRO A 104 6.38 -1.72 -26.41
C PRO A 104 6.86 -0.38 -26.96
N GLY A 105 8.13 -0.04 -26.69
CA GLY A 105 8.75 1.17 -27.25
C GLY A 105 8.36 2.47 -26.55
N ARG A 106 7.74 2.39 -25.42
CA ARG A 106 7.36 3.57 -24.65
C ARG A 106 8.13 3.67 -23.35
#